data_b2e422df8c8380a068393cf17702604b
#
_entry.id   b2e422df8c8380a068393cf17702604b
#
_cell.length_a   1.000
_cell.length_b   1.000
_cell.length_c   1.000
_cell.angle_alpha   90.00
_cell.angle_beta   90.00
_cell.angle_gamma   90.00
#
_symmetry.space_group_name_H-M   'P 1'
#
loop_
_entity.id
_entity.type
_entity.pdbx_description
1 polymer ?
#
loop_
_entity_poly.entity_id
_entity_poly.type
_entity_poly.pdbx_seq_one_letter_code
_entity_poly.pdbx_strand_id
1 'polypeptide(L)'
;MDSKYLDLCSNAASDIEIFNNFRNLPDYKNILEHVDKDLAIKYYKNIKQISSLSDQDIFKICDKLSKVGKPELVKIINTQNPISTTSLRYLNVALQIKNEFKQKDFKRVIEIGPGYGGQSIILQEFFKIDHYSFIDLPDVNKLIRKFIGANSVQFSYNTGILEDNFNDKKFDLVISNCAFSELNRNLQKKAINEIINNSKFCF
;
A
#
# COMPACT_ATOMS: atom_id res chain seq x y z
N MET A 1 -13.84 -7.13 11.24
CA MET A 1 -12.77 -6.11 11.38
C MET A 1 -13.06 -5.31 12.64
N ASP A 2 -12.02 -4.87 13.36
CA ASP A 2 -12.17 -4.15 14.64
C ASP A 2 -12.83 -2.77 14.39
N SER A 3 -13.91 -2.45 15.15
CA SER A 3 -14.61 -1.18 15.02
C SER A 3 -13.70 0.02 15.35
N LYS A 4 -12.77 -0.12 16.30
CA LYS A 4 -11.81 0.92 16.69
C LYS A 4 -10.90 1.33 15.52
N TYR A 5 -10.48 0.37 14.69
CA TYR A 5 -9.71 0.65 13.49
C TYR A 5 -10.51 1.48 12.49
N LEU A 6 -11.79 1.14 12.25
CA LEU A 6 -12.65 1.88 11.33
C LEU A 6 -12.93 3.30 11.83
N ASP A 7 -13.22 3.42 13.12
CA ASP A 7 -13.42 4.73 13.78
C ASP A 7 -12.16 5.60 13.64
N LEU A 8 -10.97 5.00 13.86
CA LEU A 8 -9.71 5.71 13.69
C LEU A 8 -9.49 6.17 12.25
N CYS A 9 -9.77 5.32 11.25
CA CYS A 9 -9.66 5.69 9.82
C CYS A 9 -10.60 6.87 9.49
N SER A 10 -11.85 6.82 9.96
CA SER A 10 -12.82 7.89 9.76
C SER A 10 -12.40 9.19 10.45
N ASN A 11 -11.93 9.12 11.70
CA ASN A 11 -11.44 10.25 12.46
C ASN A 11 -10.18 10.87 11.82
N ALA A 12 -9.21 10.05 11.41
CA ALA A 12 -8.02 10.54 10.72
C ALA A 12 -8.37 11.23 9.39
N ALA A 13 -9.44 10.80 8.72
CA ALA A 13 -9.91 11.46 7.50
C ALA A 13 -10.47 12.87 7.77
N SER A 14 -11.11 13.12 8.91
CA SER A 14 -11.76 14.39 9.24
C SER A 14 -10.92 15.33 10.10
N ASP A 15 -10.06 14.80 10.96
CA ASP A 15 -9.24 15.53 11.91
C ASP A 15 -7.78 15.58 11.46
N ILE A 16 -7.16 16.76 11.44
CA ILE A 16 -5.78 16.95 10.99
C ILE A 16 -4.75 16.46 12.02
N GLU A 17 -5.04 16.58 13.31
CA GLU A 17 -4.12 16.14 14.36
C GLU A 17 -4.05 14.61 14.40
N ILE A 18 -5.20 13.95 14.29
CA ILE A 18 -5.27 12.50 14.18
C ILE A 18 -4.57 12.05 12.89
N PHE A 19 -4.83 12.70 11.75
CA PHE A 19 -4.19 12.40 10.48
C PHE A 19 -2.66 12.50 10.55
N ASN A 20 -2.15 13.51 11.21
CA ASN A 20 -0.70 13.69 11.35
C ASN A 20 -0.03 12.62 12.22
N ASN A 21 -0.81 11.81 12.95
CA ASN A 21 -0.28 10.81 13.89
C ASN A 21 -0.85 9.40 13.71
N PHE A 22 -1.78 9.18 12.79
CA PHE A 22 -2.59 7.95 12.73
C PHE A 22 -1.75 6.66 12.67
N ARG A 23 -0.62 6.65 11.97
CA ARG A 23 0.24 5.47 11.83
C ARG A 23 0.95 5.07 13.12
N ASN A 24 1.02 5.97 14.09
CA ASN A 24 1.61 5.69 15.41
C ASN A 24 0.56 5.40 16.49
N LEU A 25 -0.74 5.56 16.18
CA LEU A 25 -1.81 5.25 17.12
C LEU A 25 -2.02 3.73 17.25
N PRO A 26 -2.23 3.19 18.46
CA PRO A 26 -2.27 1.74 18.71
C PRO A 26 -3.27 1.00 17.83
N ASP A 27 -4.48 1.54 17.65
CA ASP A 27 -5.55 0.91 16.88
C ASP A 27 -5.24 0.81 15.38
N TYR A 28 -4.28 1.60 14.86
CA TYR A 28 -3.77 1.49 13.50
C TYR A 28 -2.48 0.69 13.43
N LYS A 29 -1.56 0.98 14.36
CA LYS A 29 -0.23 0.36 14.39
C LYS A 29 -0.30 -1.15 14.48
N ASN A 30 -1.19 -1.68 15.33
CA ASN A 30 -1.35 -3.12 15.55
C ASN A 30 -1.89 -3.87 14.32
N ILE A 31 -2.53 -3.17 13.39
CA ILE A 31 -3.14 -3.78 12.20
C ILE A 31 -2.23 -3.62 10.97
N LEU A 32 -1.71 -2.42 10.70
CA LEU A 32 -1.00 -2.12 9.45
C LEU A 32 0.45 -1.70 9.60
N GLU A 33 0.87 -1.19 10.76
CA GLU A 33 2.25 -0.76 11.04
C GLU A 33 3.00 -1.77 11.96
N HIS A 34 2.63 -3.05 11.88
CA HIS A 34 3.14 -4.12 12.73
C HIS A 34 4.50 -4.71 12.27
N VAL A 35 5.13 -4.13 11.25
CA VAL A 35 6.47 -4.56 10.81
C VAL A 35 7.49 -4.13 11.86
N ASP A 36 8.01 -5.09 12.62
CA ASP A 36 9.07 -4.85 13.58
C ASP A 36 10.45 -4.66 12.93
N LYS A 37 11.45 -4.35 13.76
CA LYS A 37 12.82 -4.10 13.28
C LYS A 37 13.45 -5.33 12.62
N ASP A 38 13.20 -6.52 13.12
CA ASP A 38 13.82 -7.74 12.60
C ASP A 38 13.25 -8.10 11.24
N LEU A 39 11.95 -7.95 11.08
CA LEU A 39 11.28 -8.10 9.78
C LEU A 39 11.70 -7.02 8.79
N ALA A 40 11.85 -5.78 9.25
CA ALA A 40 12.37 -4.68 8.43
C ALA A 40 13.79 -4.97 7.91
N ILE A 41 14.67 -5.55 8.74
CA ILE A 41 16.01 -6.00 8.33
C ILE A 41 15.93 -7.10 7.26
N LYS A 42 14.98 -8.03 7.39
CA LYS A 42 14.75 -9.07 6.36
C LYS A 42 14.32 -8.46 5.03
N TYR A 43 13.38 -7.51 5.04
CA TYR A 43 12.99 -6.78 3.84
C TYR A 43 14.16 -6.01 3.21
N TYR A 44 14.93 -5.29 4.02
CA TYR A 44 16.12 -4.58 3.54
C TYR A 44 17.12 -5.52 2.87
N LYS A 45 17.45 -6.66 3.51
CA LYS A 45 18.36 -7.66 2.94
C LYS A 45 17.82 -8.20 1.60
N ASN A 46 16.52 -8.51 1.54
CA ASN A 46 15.90 -8.99 0.30
C ASN A 46 15.95 -7.92 -0.80
N ILE A 47 15.65 -6.66 -0.48
CA ILE A 47 15.78 -5.54 -1.41
C ILE A 47 17.20 -5.47 -2.01
N LYS A 48 18.23 -5.60 -1.17
CA LYS A 48 19.64 -5.61 -1.63
C LYS A 48 19.99 -6.81 -2.49
N GLN A 49 19.32 -7.94 -2.32
CA GLN A 49 19.51 -9.15 -3.15
C GLN A 49 18.83 -9.04 -4.51
N ILE A 50 17.61 -8.47 -4.55
CA ILE A 50 16.77 -8.46 -5.75
C ILE A 50 16.88 -7.18 -6.58
N SER A 51 17.66 -6.19 -6.13
CA SER A 51 17.84 -4.91 -6.82
C SER A 51 19.27 -4.38 -6.69
N SER A 52 19.63 -3.46 -7.58
CA SER A 52 20.87 -2.68 -7.54
C SER A 52 20.74 -1.35 -6.81
N LEU A 53 19.66 -1.12 -6.05
CA LEU A 53 19.45 0.14 -5.34
C LEU A 53 20.53 0.37 -4.29
N SER A 54 21.09 1.58 -4.28
CA SER A 54 21.97 2.02 -3.21
C SER A 54 21.17 2.25 -1.91
N ASP A 55 21.85 2.31 -0.77
CA ASP A 55 21.19 2.62 0.51
C ASP A 55 20.54 4.02 0.49
N GLN A 56 21.15 4.96 -0.26
CA GLN A 56 20.61 6.30 -0.45
C GLN A 56 19.30 6.27 -1.28
N ASP A 57 19.23 5.44 -2.33
CA ASP A 57 18.01 5.28 -3.13
C ASP A 57 16.90 4.65 -2.30
N ILE A 58 17.22 3.60 -1.53
CA ILE A 58 16.27 2.95 -0.62
C ILE A 58 15.70 3.98 0.36
N PHE A 59 16.59 4.78 0.99
CA PHE A 59 16.17 5.83 1.90
C PHE A 59 15.25 6.84 1.21
N LYS A 60 15.67 7.38 0.06
CA LYS A 60 14.92 8.41 -0.68
C LYS A 60 13.51 7.94 -1.07
N ILE A 61 13.38 6.68 -1.51
CA ILE A 61 12.09 6.10 -1.87
C ILE A 61 11.22 5.92 -0.63
N CYS A 62 11.76 5.32 0.44
CA CYS A 62 11.02 5.06 1.67
C CYS A 62 10.63 6.34 2.43
N ASP A 63 11.43 7.40 2.37
CA ASP A 63 11.17 8.68 3.02
C ASP A 63 9.89 9.37 2.53
N LYS A 64 9.46 9.07 1.30
CA LYS A 64 8.19 9.58 0.77
C LYS A 64 6.99 9.24 1.65
N LEU A 65 7.02 8.08 2.31
CA LEU A 65 5.96 7.65 3.23
C LEU A 65 6.18 8.09 4.68
N SER A 66 7.35 8.64 5.01
CA SER A 66 7.68 9.08 6.38
C SER A 66 7.06 10.42 6.75
N LYS A 67 6.55 11.17 5.77
CA LYS A 67 6.08 12.55 5.94
C LYS A 67 4.65 12.68 6.45
N VAL A 68 3.86 11.61 6.36
CA VAL A 68 2.43 11.62 6.71
C VAL A 68 2.13 10.52 7.72
N GLY A 69 1.35 10.85 8.75
CA GLY A 69 0.85 9.91 9.74
C GLY A 69 1.85 9.50 10.82
N LYS A 70 3.08 10.05 10.82
CA LYS A 70 4.12 9.82 11.84
C LYS A 70 4.41 8.34 12.10
N PRO A 71 4.87 7.58 11.10
CA PRO A 71 5.21 6.17 11.28
C PRO A 71 6.37 6.00 12.26
N GLU A 72 6.49 4.82 12.84
CA GLU A 72 7.69 4.43 13.57
C GLU A 72 8.88 4.31 12.61
N LEU A 73 10.00 4.94 12.97
CA LEU A 73 11.22 4.92 12.19
C LEU A 73 12.29 4.09 12.91
N VAL A 74 12.97 3.22 12.19
CA VAL A 74 14.05 2.40 12.71
C VAL A 74 15.35 2.66 11.97
N LYS A 75 16.45 2.67 12.71
CA LYS A 75 17.79 2.71 12.14
C LYS A 75 18.20 1.30 11.74
N ILE A 76 18.42 1.07 10.45
CA ILE A 76 18.92 -0.19 9.91
C ILE A 76 20.44 -0.09 9.73
N ILE A 77 21.13 -1.19 9.99
CA ILE A 77 22.59 -1.26 9.81
C ILE A 77 22.92 -0.83 8.38
N ASN A 78 23.87 0.10 8.22
CA ASN A 78 24.32 0.73 6.98
C ASN A 78 23.44 1.87 6.44
N THR A 79 22.28 2.20 7.03
CA THR A 79 21.58 3.43 6.69
C THR A 79 21.96 4.57 7.64
N GLN A 80 22.28 5.75 7.11
CA GLN A 80 22.58 6.92 7.95
C GLN A 80 21.33 7.42 8.68
N ASN A 81 20.18 7.36 8.02
CA ASN A 81 18.91 7.89 8.50
C ASN A 81 17.93 6.77 8.84
N PRO A 82 17.04 6.97 9.82
CA PRO A 82 16.00 6.01 10.14
C PRO A 82 14.95 5.92 9.01
N ILE A 83 14.39 4.73 8.82
CA ILE A 83 13.42 4.40 7.76
C ILE A 83 12.15 3.83 8.40
N SER A 84 10.99 4.13 7.84
CA SER A 84 9.74 3.47 8.20
C SER A 84 9.81 1.98 7.83
N THR A 85 9.54 1.11 8.79
CA THR A 85 9.57 -0.35 8.60
C THR A 85 8.58 -0.81 7.54
N THR A 86 7.37 -0.27 7.55
CA THR A 86 6.33 -0.58 6.57
C THR A 86 6.68 -0.09 5.17
N SER A 87 7.43 1.02 5.04
CA SER A 87 7.92 1.49 3.73
C SER A 87 8.87 0.49 3.08
N LEU A 88 9.69 -0.21 3.86
CA LEU A 88 10.55 -1.28 3.34
C LEU A 88 9.74 -2.48 2.85
N ARG A 89 8.64 -2.84 3.52
CA ARG A 89 7.72 -3.85 3.02
C ARG A 89 7.17 -3.46 1.65
N TYR A 90 6.67 -2.24 1.51
CA TYR A 90 6.13 -1.75 0.24
C TYR A 90 7.18 -1.69 -0.87
N LEU A 91 8.40 -1.25 -0.56
CA LEU A 91 9.50 -1.26 -1.52
C LEU A 91 9.86 -2.68 -1.95
N ASN A 92 9.91 -3.62 -1.01
CA ASN A 92 10.16 -5.02 -1.30
C ASN A 92 9.09 -5.60 -2.24
N VAL A 93 7.80 -5.33 -1.98
CA VAL A 93 6.68 -5.74 -2.86
C VAL A 93 6.81 -5.13 -4.26
N ALA A 94 7.09 -3.83 -4.36
CA ALA A 94 7.24 -3.17 -5.65
C ALA A 94 8.38 -3.76 -6.51
N LEU A 95 9.50 -4.10 -5.87
CA LEU A 95 10.64 -4.74 -6.55
C LEU A 95 10.35 -6.19 -6.96
N GLN A 96 9.60 -6.94 -6.14
CA GLN A 96 9.15 -8.28 -6.52
C GLN A 96 8.23 -8.22 -7.75
N ILE A 97 7.24 -7.32 -7.75
CA ILE A 97 6.36 -7.08 -8.92
C ILE A 97 7.21 -6.74 -10.16
N LYS A 98 8.19 -5.85 -10.01
CA LYS A 98 9.08 -5.46 -11.11
C LYS A 98 9.87 -6.63 -11.69
N ASN A 99 10.40 -7.49 -10.83
CA ASN A 99 11.23 -8.60 -11.25
C ASN A 99 10.40 -9.74 -11.84
N GLU A 100 9.21 -9.99 -11.30
CA GLU A 100 8.31 -11.05 -11.74
C GLU A 100 7.71 -10.74 -13.13
N PHE A 101 7.10 -9.58 -13.25
CA PHE A 101 6.33 -9.28 -14.46
C PHE A 101 7.12 -8.59 -15.55
N LYS A 102 8.33 -8.05 -15.25
CA LYS A 102 9.22 -7.37 -16.21
C LYS A 102 8.52 -6.28 -17.04
N GLN A 103 7.42 -5.74 -16.52
CA GLN A 103 6.66 -4.65 -17.13
C GLN A 103 7.27 -3.30 -16.74
N LYS A 104 7.04 -2.29 -17.58
CA LYS A 104 7.43 -0.89 -17.29
C LYS A 104 6.23 -0.03 -16.91
N ASP A 105 5.07 -0.37 -17.46
CA ASP A 105 3.86 0.44 -17.36
C ASP A 105 2.66 -0.43 -17.02
N PHE A 106 1.80 0.09 -16.15
CA PHE A 106 0.48 -0.45 -15.88
C PHE A 106 -0.56 0.65 -16.11
N LYS A 107 -1.41 0.50 -17.11
CA LYS A 107 -2.47 1.49 -17.35
C LYS A 107 -3.46 1.53 -16.20
N ARG A 108 -3.87 0.36 -15.73
CA ARG A 108 -4.90 0.23 -14.69
C ARG A 108 -4.47 -0.77 -13.63
N VAL A 109 -4.22 -0.25 -12.42
CA VAL A 109 -3.94 -1.05 -11.22
C VAL A 109 -5.17 -1.05 -10.32
N ILE A 110 -5.44 -2.19 -9.68
CA ILE A 110 -6.44 -2.30 -8.61
C ILE A 110 -5.80 -2.97 -7.39
N GLU A 111 -6.00 -2.41 -6.21
CA GLU A 111 -5.52 -2.98 -4.95
C GLU A 111 -6.69 -3.28 -4.03
N ILE A 112 -6.78 -4.54 -3.56
CA ILE A 112 -7.76 -5.01 -2.59
C ILE A 112 -7.12 -4.97 -1.21
N GLY A 113 -7.69 -4.18 -0.30
CA GLY A 113 -7.15 -3.94 1.03
C GLY A 113 -5.87 -3.10 1.04
N PRO A 114 -5.88 -1.91 0.40
CA PRO A 114 -4.71 -1.04 0.32
C PRO A 114 -4.31 -0.37 1.66
N GLY A 115 -5.14 -0.49 2.69
CA GLY A 115 -4.97 0.25 3.93
C GLY A 115 -5.01 1.76 3.67
N TYR A 116 -3.94 2.50 4.02
CA TYR A 116 -3.90 3.94 3.73
C TYR A 116 -3.43 4.28 2.29
N GLY A 117 -3.14 3.29 1.46
CA GLY A 117 -2.72 3.48 0.07
C GLY A 117 -1.21 3.65 -0.14
N GLY A 118 -0.39 3.36 0.87
CA GLY A 118 1.06 3.59 0.81
C GLY A 118 1.78 2.79 -0.27
N GLN A 119 1.30 1.61 -0.65
CA GLN A 119 1.88 0.80 -1.71
C GLN A 119 1.90 1.54 -3.05
N SER A 120 0.85 2.30 -3.37
CA SER A 120 0.74 3.05 -4.63
C SER A 120 1.81 4.13 -4.78
N ILE A 121 2.20 4.79 -3.67
CA ILE A 121 3.26 5.80 -3.64
C ILE A 121 4.62 5.20 -3.98
N ILE A 122 4.88 3.98 -3.55
CA ILE A 122 6.14 3.29 -3.86
C ILE A 122 6.12 2.71 -5.28
N LEU A 123 4.97 2.18 -5.74
CA LEU A 123 4.85 1.60 -7.08
C LEU A 123 5.12 2.61 -8.19
N GLN A 124 4.66 3.87 -8.06
CA GLN A 124 4.90 4.90 -9.07
C GLN A 124 6.38 5.27 -9.26
N GLU A 125 7.28 4.85 -8.35
CA GLU A 125 8.72 5.01 -8.52
C GLU A 125 9.31 4.05 -9.55
N PHE A 126 8.60 2.98 -9.86
CA PHE A 126 9.08 1.90 -10.73
C PHE A 126 8.23 1.72 -11.98
N PHE A 127 6.98 2.20 -11.95
CA PHE A 127 6.00 1.98 -13.01
C PHE A 127 5.28 3.28 -13.35
N LYS A 128 5.07 3.49 -14.65
CA LYS A 128 4.08 4.47 -15.07
C LYS A 128 2.69 3.85 -14.90
N ILE A 129 1.86 4.50 -14.09
CA ILE A 129 0.49 4.09 -13.80
C ILE A 129 -0.43 5.21 -14.28
N ASP A 130 -1.43 4.87 -15.10
CA ASP A 130 -2.40 5.87 -15.57
C ASP A 130 -3.55 6.01 -14.57
N HIS A 131 -4.02 4.89 -14.01
CA HIS A 131 -5.13 4.86 -13.05
C HIS A 131 -4.95 3.81 -11.96
N TYR A 132 -5.25 4.19 -10.71
CA TYR A 132 -5.18 3.32 -9.54
C TYR A 132 -6.55 3.24 -8.83
N SER A 133 -7.11 2.03 -8.70
CA SER A 133 -8.35 1.76 -7.97
C SER A 133 -8.05 1.18 -6.60
N PHE A 134 -8.47 1.87 -5.55
CA PHE A 134 -8.34 1.42 -4.17
C PHE A 134 -9.65 0.81 -3.70
N ILE A 135 -9.64 -0.46 -3.29
CA ILE A 135 -10.83 -1.20 -2.86
C ILE A 135 -10.67 -1.59 -1.39
N ASP A 136 -11.40 -0.89 -0.53
CA ASP A 136 -11.39 -1.11 0.91
C ASP A 136 -12.76 -0.73 1.52
N LEU A 137 -12.88 -0.87 2.83
CA LEU A 137 -14.08 -0.46 3.57
C LEU A 137 -14.33 1.05 3.47
N PRO A 138 -15.57 1.53 3.60
CA PRO A 138 -15.92 2.94 3.40
C PRO A 138 -15.11 3.92 4.24
N ASP A 139 -14.82 3.60 5.51
CA ASP A 139 -14.05 4.46 6.41
C ASP A 139 -12.56 4.47 6.08
N VAL A 140 -12.02 3.34 5.67
CA VAL A 140 -10.64 3.25 5.14
C VAL A 140 -10.52 4.06 3.85
N ASN A 141 -11.49 4.00 2.97
CA ASN A 141 -11.53 4.80 1.74
C ASN A 141 -11.51 6.32 1.99
N LYS A 142 -12.10 6.79 3.10
CA LYS A 142 -12.00 8.20 3.51
C LYS A 142 -10.54 8.58 3.83
N LEU A 143 -9.84 7.72 4.60
CA LEU A 143 -8.43 7.91 4.93
C LEU A 143 -7.55 7.84 3.69
N ILE A 144 -7.78 6.88 2.77
CA ILE A 144 -7.06 6.78 1.50
C ILE A 144 -7.13 8.09 0.72
N ARG A 145 -8.33 8.63 0.52
CA ARG A 145 -8.51 9.89 -0.21
C ARG A 145 -7.71 11.04 0.42
N LYS A 146 -7.74 11.15 1.73
CA LYS A 146 -6.97 12.19 2.44
C LYS A 146 -5.46 11.96 2.30
N PHE A 147 -5.01 10.70 2.45
CA PHE A 147 -3.59 10.35 2.35
C PHE A 147 -3.06 10.58 0.92
N ILE A 148 -3.76 10.10 -0.10
CA ILE A 148 -3.36 10.28 -1.50
C ILE A 148 -3.40 11.77 -1.87
N GLY A 149 -4.40 12.51 -1.42
CA GLY A 149 -4.47 13.96 -1.63
C GLY A 149 -3.36 14.77 -0.93
N ALA A 150 -2.78 14.25 0.15
CA ALA A 150 -1.62 14.85 0.84
C ALA A 150 -0.28 14.48 0.21
N ASN A 151 -0.25 13.58 -0.79
CA ASN A 151 0.95 13.13 -1.47
C ASN A 151 0.91 13.51 -2.96
N SER A 152 2.09 13.72 -3.56
CA SER A 152 2.19 13.95 -5.00
C SER A 152 2.09 12.63 -5.75
N VAL A 153 0.95 12.36 -6.38
CA VAL A 153 0.73 11.19 -7.22
C VAL A 153 0.69 11.58 -8.70
N GLN A 154 1.15 10.67 -9.57
CA GLN A 154 1.22 10.87 -11.02
C GLN A 154 0.13 10.08 -11.78
N PHE A 155 -0.85 9.54 -11.07
CA PHE A 155 -1.94 8.75 -11.61
C PHE A 155 -3.29 9.31 -11.18
N SER A 156 -4.32 9.10 -11.98
CA SER A 156 -5.71 9.30 -11.56
C SER A 156 -6.15 8.14 -10.64
N TYR A 157 -7.06 8.39 -9.72
CA TYR A 157 -7.52 7.33 -8.82
C TYR A 157 -9.00 7.40 -8.50
N ASN A 158 -9.53 6.27 -8.06
CA ASN A 158 -10.83 6.16 -7.40
C ASN A 158 -10.73 5.26 -6.17
N THR A 159 -11.70 5.38 -5.29
CA THR A 159 -11.93 4.47 -4.17
C THR A 159 -13.27 3.78 -4.36
N GLY A 160 -13.38 2.52 -3.96
CA GLY A 160 -14.61 1.73 -4.02
C GLY A 160 -14.63 0.66 -2.95
N ILE A 161 -15.71 -0.10 -2.91
CA ILE A 161 -15.87 -1.26 -2.04
C ILE A 161 -15.94 -2.54 -2.87
N LEU A 162 -15.69 -3.67 -2.27
CA LEU A 162 -15.66 -4.94 -3.01
C LEU A 162 -17.05 -5.37 -3.52
N GLU A 163 -18.11 -4.81 -2.96
CA GLU A 163 -19.49 -5.00 -3.37
C GLU A 163 -19.86 -4.27 -4.67
N ASP A 164 -19.05 -3.28 -5.10
CA ASP A 164 -19.23 -2.58 -6.37
C ASP A 164 -19.14 -3.54 -7.57
N ASN A 165 -19.65 -3.13 -8.72
CA ASN A 165 -19.59 -3.92 -9.95
C ASN A 165 -18.27 -3.68 -10.71
N PHE A 166 -17.56 -4.77 -11.01
CA PHE A 166 -16.30 -4.78 -11.75
C PHE A 166 -16.34 -5.58 -13.06
N ASN A 167 -17.49 -6.15 -13.44
CA ASN A 167 -17.61 -7.10 -14.55
C ASN A 167 -17.10 -6.56 -15.90
N ASP A 168 -17.31 -5.27 -16.19
CA ASP A 168 -16.88 -4.65 -17.45
C ASP A 168 -15.51 -3.97 -17.35
N LYS A 169 -14.81 -4.13 -16.22
CA LYS A 169 -13.51 -3.49 -15.99
C LYS A 169 -12.39 -4.46 -16.30
N LYS A 170 -11.34 -3.95 -16.94
CA LYS A 170 -10.09 -4.68 -17.18
C LYS A 170 -8.96 -3.98 -16.42
N PHE A 171 -8.10 -4.78 -15.82
CA PHE A 171 -6.95 -4.30 -15.06
C PHE A 171 -5.67 -4.90 -15.63
N ASP A 172 -4.56 -4.17 -15.55
CA ASP A 172 -3.27 -4.71 -15.91
C ASP A 172 -2.65 -5.46 -14.72
N LEU A 173 -2.86 -4.94 -13.50
CA LEU A 173 -2.34 -5.54 -12.28
C LEU A 173 -3.40 -5.47 -11.17
N VAL A 174 -3.63 -6.59 -10.52
CA VAL A 174 -4.32 -6.66 -9.21
C VAL A 174 -3.30 -6.96 -8.12
N ILE A 175 -3.41 -6.25 -7.00
CA ILE A 175 -2.57 -6.44 -5.81
C ILE A 175 -3.46 -6.72 -4.61
N SER A 176 -3.05 -7.69 -3.77
CA SER A 176 -3.67 -7.87 -2.45
C SER A 176 -2.64 -8.39 -1.45
N ASN A 177 -2.10 -7.49 -0.64
CA ASN A 177 -1.16 -7.83 0.42
C ASN A 177 -1.92 -8.29 1.68
N CYS A 178 -2.18 -9.60 1.78
CA CYS A 178 -2.90 -10.30 2.87
C CYS A 178 -4.43 -10.15 2.87
N ALA A 179 -5.00 -9.02 2.47
CA ALA A 179 -6.41 -8.72 2.64
C ALA A 179 -7.35 -9.75 1.97
N PHE A 180 -6.98 -10.29 0.81
CA PHE A 180 -7.80 -11.30 0.12
C PHE A 180 -8.04 -12.54 0.98
N SER A 181 -7.05 -12.98 1.77
CA SER A 181 -7.19 -14.15 2.65
C SER A 181 -8.12 -13.91 3.85
N GLU A 182 -8.35 -12.64 4.20
CA GLU A 182 -9.22 -12.23 5.31
C GLU A 182 -10.69 -12.04 4.88
N LEU A 183 -10.96 -12.01 3.57
CA LEU A 183 -12.31 -11.88 3.04
C LEU A 183 -13.14 -13.12 3.32
N ASN A 184 -14.44 -12.94 3.54
CA ASN A 184 -15.38 -14.06 3.56
C ASN A 184 -15.48 -14.73 2.16
N ARG A 185 -15.97 -15.95 2.13
CA ARG A 185 -15.99 -16.79 0.91
C ARG A 185 -16.75 -16.15 -0.26
N ASN A 186 -17.81 -15.41 0.01
CA ASN A 186 -18.61 -14.79 -1.04
C ASN A 186 -17.84 -13.63 -1.69
N LEU A 187 -17.18 -12.79 -0.89
CA LEU A 187 -16.33 -11.70 -1.38
C LEU A 187 -15.07 -12.23 -2.09
N GLN A 188 -14.48 -13.34 -1.61
CA GLN A 188 -13.39 -14.00 -2.33
C GLN A 188 -13.82 -14.44 -3.73
N LYS A 189 -14.98 -15.12 -3.84
CA LYS A 189 -15.53 -15.56 -5.13
C LYS A 189 -15.81 -14.37 -6.06
N LYS A 190 -16.38 -13.29 -5.52
CA LYS A 190 -16.64 -12.07 -6.29
C LYS A 190 -15.32 -11.45 -6.80
N ALA A 191 -14.32 -11.29 -5.93
CA ALA A 191 -13.02 -10.76 -6.31
C ALA A 191 -12.34 -11.63 -7.41
N ILE A 192 -12.42 -12.97 -7.30
CA ILE A 192 -11.90 -13.87 -8.34
C ILE A 192 -12.62 -13.63 -9.66
N ASN A 193 -13.94 -13.67 -9.67
CA ASN A 193 -14.73 -13.64 -10.90
C ASN A 193 -14.68 -12.28 -11.60
N GLU A 194 -14.74 -11.19 -10.85
CA GLU A 194 -14.91 -9.85 -11.42
C GLU A 194 -13.61 -9.05 -11.50
N ILE A 195 -12.60 -9.36 -10.69
CA ILE A 195 -11.34 -8.62 -10.65
C ILE A 195 -10.18 -9.47 -11.15
N ILE A 196 -9.87 -10.59 -10.46
CA ILE A 196 -8.69 -11.39 -10.75
C ILE A 196 -8.74 -11.99 -12.17
N ASN A 197 -9.86 -12.62 -12.55
CA ASN A 197 -10.04 -13.18 -13.90
C ASN A 197 -10.08 -12.12 -15.01
N ASN A 198 -10.28 -10.84 -14.66
CA ASN A 198 -10.27 -9.71 -15.57
C ASN A 198 -8.93 -8.92 -15.54
N SER A 199 -7.91 -9.46 -14.87
CA SER A 199 -6.58 -8.84 -14.74
C SER A 199 -5.54 -9.61 -15.53
N LYS A 200 -4.52 -8.89 -16.05
CA LYS A 200 -3.40 -9.53 -16.76
C LYS A 200 -2.41 -10.16 -15.78
N PHE A 201 -2.17 -9.50 -14.66
CA PHE A 201 -1.24 -9.93 -13.62
C PHE A 201 -1.90 -9.84 -12.25
N CYS A 202 -1.52 -10.78 -11.36
CA CYS A 202 -1.98 -10.84 -9.98
C CYS A 202 -0.78 -11.03 -9.04
N PHE A 203 -0.72 -10.22 -7.98
CA PHE A 203 0.31 -10.26 -6.97
C PHE A 203 -0.31 -10.29 -5.56
#